data_93c294aaa0583f6a67f50bdab018951b
#
_entry.id   93c294aaa0583f6a67f50bdab018951b
#
_cell.length_a   1.000
_cell.length_b   1.000
_cell.length_c   1.000
_cell.angle_alpha   90.00
_cell.angle_beta   90.00
_cell.angle_gamma   90.00
#
_symmetry.space_group_name_H-M   'P 1'
#
loop_
_entity.id
_entity.type
_entity.pdbx_description
1 polymer ?
#
loop_
_entity_poly.entity_id
_entity_poly.type
_entity_poly.pdbx_seq_one_letter_code
_entity_poly.pdbx_strand_id
1 'polypeptide(L)'
;MDFEGIWRIKEMEMWDAEYFNMVVQAYIKIRYDGSGSFQFGLVSGDMDGKVIEYPYESRFEFSWQGSDECDPASGSGWLRIRENQKIEGELRFFEGDDSTFIAEKVE
;
A
#
# COMPACT_ATOMS: atom_id res chain seq x y z
N MET A 1 2.78 13.40 9.98
CA MET A 1 1.57 13.09 9.22
C MET A 1 0.93 11.83 9.80
N ASP A 2 -0.36 11.67 9.61
CA ASP A 2 -1.10 10.55 10.23
C ASP A 2 -0.86 9.21 9.56
N PHE A 3 -0.36 9.22 8.34
CA PHE A 3 -0.15 7.99 7.58
C PHE A 3 1.21 7.33 7.83
N GLU A 4 2.11 8.06 8.48
CA GLU A 4 3.45 7.57 8.76
C GLU A 4 3.40 6.32 9.63
N GLY A 5 4.24 5.32 9.28
CA GLY A 5 4.35 4.12 10.08
C GLY A 5 4.48 2.87 9.22
N ILE A 6 4.39 1.73 9.90
CA ILE A 6 4.41 0.43 9.26
C ILE A 6 3.03 -0.17 9.44
N TRP A 7 2.44 -0.56 8.31
CA TRP A 7 1.09 -1.11 8.26
C TRP A 7 1.17 -2.52 7.72
N ARG A 8 0.55 -3.47 8.42
CA ARG A 8 0.53 -4.87 7.99
C ARG A 8 -0.73 -5.11 7.17
N ILE A 9 -0.56 -5.62 5.95
CA ILE A 9 -1.69 -5.92 5.07
C ILE A 9 -2.42 -7.14 5.62
N LYS A 10 -3.72 -7.00 5.82
CA LYS A 10 -4.58 -8.05 6.37
C LYS A 10 -5.50 -8.68 5.33
N GLU A 11 -5.91 -7.91 4.32
CA GLU A 11 -6.81 -8.38 3.29
C GLU A 11 -6.49 -7.70 1.98
N MET A 12 -6.64 -8.43 0.88
CA MET A 12 -6.55 -7.90 -0.47
C MET A 12 -7.67 -8.54 -1.29
N GLU A 13 -8.26 -7.75 -2.18
CA GLU A 13 -9.35 -8.22 -3.02
C GLU A 13 -8.90 -9.32 -3.99
N MET A 14 -7.74 -9.13 -4.61
CA MET A 14 -7.27 -9.98 -5.70
C MET A 14 -6.38 -11.14 -5.26
N TRP A 15 -5.87 -11.13 -4.06
CA TRP A 15 -4.94 -12.16 -3.58
C TRP A 15 -5.31 -12.57 -2.15
N ASP A 16 -5.08 -13.85 -1.85
CA ASP A 16 -5.33 -14.34 -0.50
C ASP A 16 -4.07 -14.22 0.39
N ALA A 17 -4.27 -14.43 1.68
CA ALA A 17 -3.21 -14.23 2.66
C ALA A 17 -2.04 -15.20 2.47
N GLU A 18 -2.29 -16.38 1.93
CA GLU A 18 -1.24 -17.33 1.64
C GLU A 18 -0.27 -16.78 0.62
N TYR A 19 -0.80 -16.11 -0.42
CA TYR A 19 0.04 -15.48 -1.41
C TYR A 19 0.72 -14.24 -0.86
N PHE A 20 -0.04 -13.30 -0.29
CA PHE A 20 0.57 -12.00 0.02
C PHE A 20 1.54 -12.08 1.21
N ASN A 21 1.50 -13.13 2.03
CA ASN A 21 2.45 -13.33 3.11
C ASN A 21 3.51 -14.39 2.81
N MET A 22 3.63 -14.85 1.56
CA MET A 22 4.47 -16.02 1.29
C MET A 22 5.98 -15.77 1.38
N VAL A 23 6.42 -14.54 1.20
CA VAL A 23 7.85 -14.20 1.27
C VAL A 23 8.14 -13.51 2.60
N VAL A 24 7.40 -12.43 2.88
CA VAL A 24 7.47 -11.72 4.15
C VAL A 24 6.03 -11.43 4.57
N GLN A 25 5.82 -11.04 5.82
CA GLN A 25 4.51 -10.52 6.19
C GLN A 25 4.27 -9.26 5.39
N ALA A 26 3.19 -9.24 4.61
CA ALA A 26 2.90 -8.14 3.69
C ALA A 26 2.74 -6.84 4.48
N TYR A 27 3.38 -5.79 3.97
CA TYR A 27 3.42 -4.51 4.68
C TYR A 27 3.41 -3.33 3.71
N ILE A 28 3.03 -2.18 4.27
CA ILE A 28 3.19 -0.87 3.65
C ILE A 28 3.91 -0.02 4.68
N LYS A 29 5.05 0.55 4.31
CA LYS A 29 5.81 1.45 5.17
C LYS A 29 5.77 2.85 4.56
N ILE A 30 5.32 3.82 5.35
CA ILE A 30 5.24 5.22 4.91
C ILE A 30 6.10 6.05 5.83
N ARG A 31 7.00 6.85 5.24
CA ARG A 31 7.88 7.73 5.99
C ARG A 31 7.29 9.13 6.04
N TYR A 32 7.79 9.92 6.97
CA TYR A 32 7.27 11.27 7.20
C TYR A 32 7.30 12.15 5.93
N ASP A 33 8.30 11.97 5.08
CA ASP A 33 8.45 12.78 3.88
C ASP A 33 7.58 12.34 2.71
N GLY A 34 6.75 11.33 2.89
CA GLY A 34 5.87 10.82 1.84
C GLY A 34 6.47 9.69 1.01
N SER A 35 7.75 9.39 1.20
CA SER A 35 8.33 8.22 0.57
C SER A 35 7.91 6.97 1.33
N GLY A 36 8.03 5.83 0.69
CA GLY A 36 7.71 4.58 1.35
C GLY A 36 8.06 3.37 0.53
N SER A 37 7.65 2.22 1.03
CA SER A 37 7.85 0.96 0.33
C SER A 37 6.77 -0.02 0.76
N PHE A 38 6.55 -1.02 -0.06
CA PHE A 38 5.63 -2.10 0.28
C PHE A 38 6.12 -3.41 -0.31
N GLN A 39 5.63 -4.50 0.26
CA GLN A 39 5.81 -5.82 -0.35
C GLN A 39 4.62 -6.69 0.01
N PHE A 40 4.11 -7.40 -0.97
CA PHE A 40 3.14 -8.45 -0.77
C PHE A 40 3.43 -9.54 -1.81
N GLY A 41 3.55 -10.79 -1.34
CA GLY A 41 3.93 -11.88 -2.23
C GLY A 41 5.24 -11.59 -2.94
N LEU A 42 5.23 -11.72 -4.25
CA LEU A 42 6.41 -11.47 -5.09
C LEU A 42 6.48 -10.04 -5.62
N VAL A 43 5.56 -9.18 -5.18
CA VAL A 43 5.50 -7.78 -5.61
C VAL A 43 6.12 -6.90 -4.55
N SER A 44 7.04 -6.03 -4.96
CA SER A 44 7.60 -5.02 -4.08
C SER A 44 7.68 -3.70 -4.83
N GLY A 45 7.58 -2.59 -4.11
CA GLY A 45 7.64 -1.28 -4.73
C GLY A 45 8.12 -0.21 -3.78
N ASP A 46 8.69 0.83 -4.39
CA ASP A 46 9.02 2.07 -3.70
C ASP A 46 7.94 3.08 -4.04
N MET A 47 7.52 3.84 -3.04
CA MET A 47 6.38 4.74 -3.14
C MET A 47 6.84 6.19 -3.01
N ASP A 48 6.16 7.06 -3.74
CA ASP A 48 6.30 8.50 -3.61
C ASP A 48 4.88 9.09 -3.56
N GLY A 49 4.52 9.65 -2.42
CA GLY A 49 3.16 10.11 -2.22
C GLY A 49 3.06 11.37 -1.40
N LYS A 50 1.82 11.81 -1.26
CA LYS A 50 1.50 13.00 -0.47
C LYS A 50 0.06 12.91 0.01
N VAL A 51 -0.23 13.67 1.07
CA VAL A 51 -1.58 13.75 1.61
C VAL A 51 -2.40 14.74 0.76
N ILE A 52 -3.56 14.29 0.33
CA ILE A 52 -4.52 15.13 -0.39
C ILE A 52 -5.73 15.31 0.51
N GLU A 53 -6.13 16.56 0.72
CA GLU A 53 -7.28 16.88 1.55
C GLU A 53 -8.52 16.99 0.68
N TYR A 54 -9.51 16.14 0.97
CA TYR A 54 -10.83 16.22 0.35
C TYR A 54 -11.81 16.82 1.36
N PRO A 55 -12.97 17.32 0.94
CA PRO A 55 -13.91 17.92 1.89
C PRO A 55 -14.36 17.01 3.02
N TYR A 56 -14.30 15.70 2.83
CA TYR A 56 -14.82 14.73 3.81
C TYR A 56 -13.76 13.78 4.34
N GLU A 57 -12.55 13.79 3.80
CA GLU A 57 -11.48 12.90 4.26
C GLU A 57 -10.13 13.33 3.70
N SER A 58 -9.07 12.84 4.31
CA SER A 58 -7.70 12.96 3.79
C SER A 58 -7.29 11.61 3.22
N ARG A 59 -6.56 11.64 2.11
CA ARG A 59 -6.02 10.44 1.50
C ARG A 59 -4.53 10.60 1.28
N PHE A 60 -3.80 9.51 1.40
CA PHE A 60 -2.41 9.45 0.97
C PHE A 60 -2.43 8.86 -0.43
N GLU A 61 -2.05 9.67 -1.42
CA GLU A 61 -2.05 9.25 -2.82
C GLU A 61 -0.61 9.13 -3.29
N PHE A 62 -0.31 8.07 -3.99
CA PHE A 62 1.08 7.76 -4.33
C PHE A 62 1.21 7.11 -5.70
N SER A 63 2.40 7.28 -6.29
CA SER A 63 2.87 6.45 -7.39
C SER A 63 3.90 5.49 -6.84
N TRP A 64 4.16 4.41 -7.54
CA TRP A 64 5.15 3.44 -7.11
C TRP A 64 5.82 2.78 -8.31
N GLN A 65 7.02 2.28 -8.07
CA GLN A 65 7.75 1.48 -9.03
C GLN A 65 8.53 0.41 -8.28
N GLY A 66 8.70 -0.73 -8.90
CA GLY A 66 9.37 -1.86 -8.29
C GLY A 66 9.38 -3.06 -9.22
N SER A 67 9.05 -4.22 -8.67
CA SER A 67 9.09 -5.45 -9.44
C SER A 67 8.00 -6.41 -9.01
N ASP A 68 7.64 -7.27 -9.94
CA ASP A 68 6.75 -8.42 -9.71
C ASP A 68 7.50 -9.64 -10.24
N GLU A 69 8.02 -10.47 -9.33
CA GLU A 69 8.75 -11.68 -9.67
C GLU A 69 9.86 -11.40 -10.70
N CYS A 70 10.69 -10.41 -10.42
CA CYS A 70 11.82 -10.00 -11.26
C CYS A 70 11.45 -9.17 -12.49
N ASP A 71 10.18 -9.03 -12.82
CA ASP A 71 9.76 -8.16 -13.93
C ASP A 71 9.50 -6.75 -13.39
N PRO A 72 9.92 -5.71 -14.13
CA PRO A 72 9.60 -4.35 -13.72
C PRO A 72 8.09 -4.14 -13.61
N ALA A 73 7.68 -3.45 -12.55
CA ALA A 73 6.28 -3.14 -12.32
C ALA A 73 6.17 -1.72 -11.78
N SER A 74 5.03 -1.09 -12.04
CA SER A 74 4.78 0.26 -11.55
C SER A 74 3.28 0.49 -11.46
N GLY A 75 2.91 1.60 -10.84
CA GLY A 75 1.51 1.94 -10.74
C GLY A 75 1.26 3.10 -9.81
N SER A 76 0.08 3.11 -9.26
CA SER A 76 -0.37 4.14 -8.34
C SER A 76 -1.22 3.51 -7.25
N GLY A 77 -1.68 4.35 -6.35
CA GLY A 77 -2.59 3.89 -5.31
C GLY A 77 -3.00 5.02 -4.40
N TRP A 78 -3.88 4.71 -3.51
CA TRP A 78 -4.30 5.63 -2.48
C TRP A 78 -4.71 4.85 -1.24
N LEU A 79 -4.65 5.51 -0.09
CA LEU A 79 -5.18 4.91 1.12
C LEU A 79 -5.73 6.00 2.02
N ARG A 80 -6.63 5.61 2.90
CA ARG A 80 -7.23 6.49 3.89
C ARG A 80 -7.27 5.78 5.23
N ILE A 81 -7.25 6.57 6.29
CA ILE A 81 -7.34 6.01 7.63
C ILE A 81 -8.79 5.71 7.95
N ARG A 82 -9.00 4.51 8.42
CA ARG A 82 -10.27 4.13 9.03
C ARG A 82 -10.11 4.29 10.54
N GLU A 83 -11.00 3.71 11.31
CA GLU A 83 -10.91 3.76 12.76
C GLU A 83 -9.83 2.83 13.29
N ASN A 84 -9.37 3.07 14.53
CA ASN A 84 -8.52 2.15 15.30
C ASN A 84 -7.24 1.71 14.57
N GLN A 85 -6.52 2.69 14.00
CA GLN A 85 -5.22 2.42 13.38
C GLN A 85 -5.29 1.43 12.22
N LYS A 86 -6.37 1.51 11.44
CA LYS A 86 -6.53 0.74 10.22
C LYS A 86 -6.55 1.67 9.03
N ILE A 87 -6.04 1.17 7.92
CA ILE A 87 -6.15 1.87 6.64
C ILE A 87 -6.82 0.96 5.63
N GLU A 88 -7.47 1.58 4.67
CA GLU A 88 -7.96 0.88 3.50
C GLU A 88 -7.61 1.70 2.28
N GLY A 89 -7.45 1.04 1.15
CA GLY A 89 -7.11 1.73 -0.06
C GLY A 89 -7.12 0.82 -1.26
N GLU A 90 -6.46 1.28 -2.31
CA GLU A 90 -6.38 0.56 -3.56
C GLU A 90 -4.96 0.65 -4.11
N LEU A 91 -4.49 -0.46 -4.64
CA LEU A 91 -3.21 -0.53 -5.32
C LEU A 91 -3.48 -0.86 -6.78
N ARG A 92 -2.92 -0.05 -7.67
CA ARG A 92 -3.12 -0.20 -9.11
C ARG A 92 -1.80 -0.49 -9.78
N PHE A 93 -1.83 -1.48 -10.69
CA PHE A 93 -0.70 -1.81 -11.53
C PHE A 93 -0.89 -1.14 -12.88
N PHE A 94 0.14 -0.49 -13.38
CA PHE A 94 0.10 0.09 -14.71
C PHE A 94 -0.10 -1.04 -15.74
N GLU A 95 -1.18 -0.92 -16.51
CA GLU A 95 -1.59 -1.95 -17.48
C GLU A 95 -1.80 -3.33 -16.86
N GLY A 96 -2.21 -3.37 -15.61
CA GLY A 96 -2.44 -4.63 -14.90
C GLY A 96 -3.67 -4.57 -14.01
N ASP A 97 -3.68 -5.42 -12.99
CA ASP A 97 -4.81 -5.54 -12.08
C ASP A 97 -4.83 -4.42 -11.04
N ASP A 98 -6.03 -4.15 -10.53
CA ASP A 98 -6.23 -3.27 -9.39
C ASP A 98 -6.74 -4.11 -8.23
N SER A 99 -6.31 -3.80 -7.01
CA SER A 99 -6.78 -4.51 -5.82
C SER A 99 -6.99 -3.55 -4.67
N THR A 100 -8.12 -3.69 -4.01
CA THR A 100 -8.31 -3.03 -2.72
C THR A 100 -7.55 -3.80 -1.65
N PHE A 101 -7.27 -3.13 -0.54
CA PHE A 101 -6.60 -3.76 0.59
C PHE A 101 -7.03 -3.12 1.90
N ILE A 102 -6.85 -3.87 2.99
CA ILE A 102 -7.02 -3.37 4.35
C ILE A 102 -5.74 -3.71 5.10
N ALA A 103 -5.23 -2.76 5.87
CA ALA A 103 -4.02 -2.96 6.65
C ALA A 103 -4.19 -2.34 8.04
N GLU A 104 -3.38 -2.83 8.98
CA GLU A 104 -3.40 -2.37 10.37
C GLU A 104 -2.04 -1.87 10.78
N LYS A 105 -2.01 -0.80 11.54
CA LYS A 105 -0.75 -0.22 11.99
C LYS A 105 -0.05 -1.14 12.99
N VAL A 106 1.25 -1.32 12.75
CA VAL A 106 2.11 -2.12 13.64
C VAL A 106 2.99 -1.19 14.45
N GLU A 107 3.51 -0.16 13.78
CA GLU A 107 4.35 0.84 14.44
C GLU A 107 4.16 2.21 13.83
#